data_cda95cc1a861a32d7532d330e34842c9
#
_entry.id   cda95cc1a861a32d7532d330e34842c9
#
_cell.length_a   1.000
_cell.length_b   1.000
_cell.length_c   1.000
_cell.angle_alpha   90.00
_cell.angle_beta   90.00
_cell.angle_gamma   90.00
#
_symmetry.space_group_name_H-M   'P 1'
#
loop_
_entity.id
_entity.type
_entity.pdbx_description
1 polymer ?
#
loop_
_entity_poly.entity_id
_entity_poly.type
_entity_poly.pdbx_seq_one_letter_code
_entity_poly.pdbx_strand_id
1 'polypeptide(L)'
;FLSFVGMQCRTNLLQKTCVGFIVVICSLMPGLRDISVGTDSLMYANFLVVDRSYHDWLVSGIAIEPGFVFLIKLYQLFGLTNYAYFFFGVAIIFNYLVISTIFKLSPNPLISILSLLTFSTIYFFHFNVIRASLALAVFLYSIPYILEEKYKKAYIVIAVSVLFHISGLLFVFIPLAYKYIRKKPVLVTLGSIAFMGVYSASSVILSFLGNIIGTTKYSSYSAESNIGGGFFAIYFILALLSVFSLINKRARENNLHLLCVYLICMSALTWFCIMFLGL
;
A
#
# COMPACT_ATOMS: atom_id res chain seq x y z
N PHE A 1 -9.06 -19.80 -13.27
CA PHE A 1 -8.38 -20.79 -14.12
C PHE A 1 -6.87 -20.54 -14.14
N LEU A 2 -6.38 -19.39 -14.61
CA LEU A 2 -4.94 -19.08 -14.70
C LEU A 2 -4.22 -19.20 -13.35
N SER A 3 -4.84 -18.74 -12.26
CA SER A 3 -4.26 -18.87 -10.91
C SER A 3 -4.14 -20.34 -10.49
N PHE A 4 -5.12 -21.17 -10.83
CA PHE A 4 -5.10 -22.60 -10.53
C PHE A 4 -4.02 -23.31 -11.36
N VAL A 5 -3.91 -23.00 -12.65
CA VAL A 5 -2.83 -23.50 -13.51
C VAL A 5 -1.47 -23.09 -12.99
N GLY A 6 -1.31 -21.82 -12.61
CA GLY A 6 -0.04 -21.31 -12.02
C GLY A 6 0.38 -22.03 -10.74
N MET A 7 -0.59 -22.46 -9.91
CA MET A 7 -0.30 -23.26 -8.70
C MET A 7 0.17 -24.68 -9.02
N GLN A 8 -0.34 -25.29 -10.10
CA GLN A 8 0.03 -26.66 -10.49
C GLN A 8 1.25 -26.73 -11.41
N CYS A 9 1.72 -25.58 -11.92
CA CYS A 9 2.89 -25.57 -12.78
C CYS A 9 4.17 -25.95 -12.05
N ARG A 10 4.75 -27.07 -12.41
CA ARG A 10 6.04 -27.56 -11.90
C ARG A 10 7.23 -26.76 -12.42
N THR A 11 7.06 -25.95 -13.49
CA THR A 11 8.16 -25.19 -14.08
C THR A 11 8.05 -23.71 -13.73
N ASN A 12 9.16 -23.09 -13.32
CA ASN A 12 9.25 -21.66 -13.03
C ASN A 12 8.81 -20.77 -14.21
N LEU A 13 8.95 -21.23 -15.45
CA LEU A 13 8.58 -20.47 -16.64
C LEU A 13 7.06 -20.37 -16.77
N LEU A 14 6.32 -21.48 -16.69
CA LEU A 14 4.86 -21.48 -16.77
C LEU A 14 4.23 -20.64 -15.64
N GLN A 15 4.76 -20.75 -14.42
CA GLN A 15 4.27 -19.92 -13.31
C GLN A 15 4.46 -18.43 -13.59
N LYS A 16 5.63 -18.01 -14.08
CA LYS A 16 5.89 -16.60 -14.43
C LYS A 16 4.96 -16.12 -15.55
N THR A 17 4.72 -16.97 -16.56
CA THR A 17 3.80 -16.65 -17.66
C THR A 17 2.36 -16.47 -17.13
N CYS A 18 1.86 -17.38 -16.28
CA CYS A 18 0.54 -17.23 -15.66
C CYS A 18 0.43 -15.95 -14.83
N VAL A 19 1.46 -15.62 -14.02
CA VAL A 19 1.51 -14.36 -13.27
C VAL A 19 1.43 -13.17 -14.22
N GLY A 20 2.20 -13.17 -15.31
CA GLY A 20 2.17 -12.11 -16.32
C GLY A 20 0.77 -11.91 -16.93
N PHE A 21 0.09 -12.99 -17.33
CA PHE A 21 -1.28 -12.91 -17.84
C PHE A 21 -2.27 -12.36 -16.81
N ILE A 22 -2.20 -12.82 -15.55
CA ILE A 22 -3.08 -12.33 -14.48
C ILE A 22 -2.82 -10.84 -14.24
N VAL A 23 -1.57 -10.41 -14.21
CA VAL A 23 -1.20 -9.01 -14.06
C VAL A 23 -1.83 -8.16 -15.17
N VAL A 24 -1.69 -8.57 -16.42
CA VAL A 24 -2.28 -7.84 -17.56
C VAL A 24 -3.80 -7.75 -17.42
N ILE A 25 -4.49 -8.88 -17.17
CA ILE A 25 -5.95 -8.92 -17.03
C ILE A 25 -6.40 -8.01 -15.87
N CYS A 26 -5.78 -8.11 -14.70
CA CYS A 26 -6.12 -7.26 -13.56
C CYS A 26 -5.78 -5.78 -13.80
N SER A 27 -4.90 -5.46 -14.75
CA SER A 27 -4.55 -4.07 -15.06
C SER A 27 -5.45 -3.42 -16.11
N LEU A 28 -6.26 -4.20 -16.84
CA LEU A 28 -7.15 -3.66 -17.87
C LEU A 28 -8.17 -2.68 -17.28
N MET A 29 -8.85 -3.07 -16.21
CA MET A 29 -9.90 -2.25 -15.60
C MET A 29 -9.36 -0.92 -15.05
N PRO A 30 -8.32 -0.89 -14.19
CA PRO A 30 -7.77 0.38 -13.70
C PRO A 30 -7.04 1.17 -14.77
N GLY A 31 -6.46 0.51 -15.77
CA GLY A 31 -5.69 1.16 -16.83
C GLY A 31 -6.54 1.80 -17.91
N LEU A 32 -7.63 1.17 -18.30
CA LEU A 32 -8.50 1.62 -19.38
C LEU A 32 -9.74 2.39 -18.87
N ARG A 33 -9.74 2.78 -17.60
CA ARG A 33 -10.83 3.53 -17.00
C ARG A 33 -10.97 4.92 -17.63
N ASP A 34 -12.20 5.44 -17.64
CA ASP A 34 -12.44 6.83 -17.98
C ASP A 34 -11.82 7.77 -16.93
N ILE A 35 -11.45 8.98 -17.35
CA ILE A 35 -10.84 9.99 -16.48
C ILE A 35 -11.78 10.42 -15.34
N SER A 36 -13.09 10.25 -15.49
CA SER A 36 -14.09 10.53 -14.46
C SER A 36 -14.13 9.47 -13.35
N VAL A 37 -13.51 8.31 -13.58
CA VAL A 37 -13.45 7.23 -12.59
C VAL A 37 -12.29 7.45 -11.64
N GLY A 38 -12.62 7.68 -10.37
CA GLY A 38 -11.64 7.97 -9.32
C GLY A 38 -11.48 9.48 -9.08
N THR A 39 -11.52 9.88 -7.80
CA THR A 39 -11.51 11.29 -7.37
C THR A 39 -10.27 12.06 -7.85
N ASP A 40 -9.13 11.39 -7.90
CA ASP A 40 -7.85 12.01 -8.22
C ASP A 40 -7.42 11.85 -9.68
N SER A 41 -8.21 11.11 -10.51
CA SER A 41 -7.81 10.77 -11.88
C SER A 41 -7.57 11.98 -12.76
N LEU A 42 -8.46 12.98 -12.68
CA LEU A 42 -8.31 14.23 -13.43
C LEU A 42 -7.04 14.98 -13.00
N MET A 43 -6.74 15.02 -11.71
CA MET A 43 -5.53 15.66 -11.18
C MET A 43 -4.27 14.98 -11.74
N TYR A 44 -4.24 13.64 -11.74
CA TYR A 44 -3.10 12.90 -12.29
C TYR A 44 -2.95 13.10 -13.80
N ALA A 45 -4.06 13.10 -14.56
CA ALA A 45 -4.00 13.38 -15.99
C ALA A 45 -3.46 14.80 -16.30
N ASN A 46 -3.83 15.79 -15.50
CA ASN A 46 -3.30 17.15 -15.63
C ASN A 46 -1.78 17.20 -15.38
N PHE A 47 -1.25 16.37 -14.46
CA PHE A 47 0.19 16.29 -14.25
C PHE A 47 0.97 15.74 -15.46
N LEU A 48 0.32 14.93 -16.30
CA LEU A 48 0.97 14.35 -17.49
C LEU A 48 1.15 15.37 -18.61
N VAL A 49 0.26 16.37 -18.69
CA VAL A 49 0.28 17.40 -19.75
C VAL A 49 1.27 18.52 -19.43
N VAL A 50 1.52 18.76 -18.15
CA VAL A 50 2.37 19.86 -17.71
C VAL A 50 3.82 19.41 -17.63
N ASP A 51 4.68 19.98 -18.50
CA ASP A 51 6.13 19.74 -18.42
C ASP A 51 6.76 20.64 -17.37
N ARG A 52 6.89 20.12 -16.15
CA ARG A 52 7.54 20.79 -15.01
C ARG A 52 8.72 19.98 -14.50
N SER A 53 9.77 20.67 -14.07
CA SER A 53 10.85 20.04 -13.32
C SER A 53 10.39 19.66 -11.91
N TYR A 54 11.14 18.78 -11.23
CA TYR A 54 10.84 18.45 -9.83
C TYR A 54 10.89 19.69 -8.92
N HIS A 55 11.83 20.59 -9.19
CA HIS A 55 11.96 21.86 -8.46
C HIS A 55 10.70 22.74 -8.65
N ASP A 56 10.16 22.83 -9.87
CA ASP A 56 8.95 23.62 -10.14
C ASP A 56 7.72 23.08 -9.40
N TRP A 57 7.62 21.76 -9.27
CA TRP A 57 6.58 21.13 -8.44
C TRP A 57 6.70 21.51 -6.97
N LEU A 58 7.92 21.53 -6.43
CA LEU A 58 8.15 21.94 -5.04
C LEU A 58 7.81 23.40 -4.82
N VAL A 59 8.24 24.31 -5.71
CA VAL A 59 8.01 25.76 -5.60
C VAL A 59 6.53 26.11 -5.77
N SER A 60 5.79 25.34 -6.59
CA SER A 60 4.34 25.56 -6.77
C SER A 60 3.49 25.14 -5.57
N GLY A 61 4.09 24.65 -4.48
CA GLY A 61 3.36 24.16 -3.30
C GLY A 61 2.64 22.82 -3.51
N ILE A 62 2.77 22.22 -4.69
CA ILE A 62 2.20 20.90 -4.99
C ILE A 62 3.27 19.85 -4.63
N ALA A 63 3.19 19.31 -3.43
CA ALA A 63 4.11 18.25 -3.01
C ALA A 63 3.80 16.95 -3.75
N ILE A 64 4.62 16.63 -4.76
CA ILE A 64 4.60 15.34 -5.46
C ILE A 64 5.91 14.63 -5.13
N GLU A 65 5.80 13.38 -4.75
CA GLU A 65 6.96 12.58 -4.39
C GLU A 65 7.85 12.26 -5.61
N PRO A 66 9.18 12.22 -5.46
CA PRO A 66 10.11 12.13 -6.58
C PRO A 66 9.95 10.88 -7.43
N GLY A 67 9.57 9.74 -6.84
CA GLY A 67 9.32 8.51 -7.58
C GLY A 67 8.11 8.62 -8.51
N PHE A 68 7.09 9.36 -8.11
CA PHE A 68 5.93 9.61 -8.97
C PHE A 68 6.26 10.60 -10.08
N VAL A 69 7.03 11.66 -9.79
CA VAL A 69 7.55 12.58 -10.82
C VAL A 69 8.40 11.83 -11.85
N PHE A 70 9.22 10.88 -11.40
CA PHE A 70 9.99 10.03 -12.32
C PHE A 70 9.07 9.26 -13.29
N LEU A 71 7.95 8.68 -12.82
CA LEU A 71 6.99 8.01 -13.70
C LEU A 71 6.33 8.97 -14.69
N ILE A 72 5.99 10.19 -14.26
CA ILE A 72 5.46 11.22 -15.16
C ILE A 72 6.49 11.57 -16.25
N LYS A 73 7.74 11.81 -15.87
CA LYS A 73 8.81 12.10 -16.82
C LYS A 73 9.09 10.97 -17.80
N LEU A 74 9.05 9.73 -17.31
CA LEU A 74 9.18 8.55 -18.16
C LEU A 74 8.05 8.49 -19.20
N TYR A 75 6.79 8.76 -18.78
CA TYR A 75 5.66 8.83 -19.69
C TYR A 75 5.84 9.91 -20.74
N GLN A 76 6.23 11.14 -20.34
CA GLN A 76 6.50 12.25 -21.24
C GLN A 76 7.64 11.95 -22.23
N LEU A 77 8.68 11.27 -21.78
CA LEU A 77 9.84 10.89 -22.62
C LEU A 77 9.42 9.98 -23.80
N PHE A 78 8.43 9.11 -23.60
CA PHE A 78 7.90 8.26 -24.67
C PHE A 78 6.93 9.01 -25.62
N GLY A 79 6.70 10.32 -25.44
CA GLY A 79 5.80 11.11 -26.27
C GLY A 79 4.36 10.67 -26.22
N LEU A 80 3.95 10.00 -25.15
CA LEU A 80 2.58 9.52 -24.98
C LEU A 80 1.66 10.68 -24.62
N THR A 81 0.50 10.76 -25.29
CA THR A 81 -0.48 11.84 -25.09
C THR A 81 -1.74 11.38 -24.37
N ASN A 82 -2.06 10.09 -24.45
CA ASN A 82 -3.27 9.55 -23.82
C ASN A 82 -2.99 9.04 -22.40
N TYR A 83 -3.65 9.65 -21.41
CA TYR A 83 -3.53 9.30 -19.99
C TYR A 83 -3.76 7.79 -19.69
N ALA A 84 -4.55 7.09 -20.53
CA ALA A 84 -4.81 5.67 -20.36
C ALA A 84 -3.52 4.83 -20.36
N TYR A 85 -2.52 5.20 -21.17
CA TYR A 85 -1.22 4.51 -21.17
C TYR A 85 -0.48 4.65 -19.84
N PHE A 86 -0.56 5.82 -19.22
CA PHE A 86 0.01 6.05 -17.91
C PHE A 86 -0.70 5.22 -16.85
N PHE A 87 -2.02 5.28 -16.78
CA PHE A 87 -2.80 4.52 -15.82
C PHE A 87 -2.60 3.02 -15.99
N PHE A 88 -2.53 2.54 -17.23
CA PHE A 88 -2.27 1.13 -17.52
C PHE A 88 -0.86 0.71 -17.08
N GLY A 89 0.16 1.53 -17.38
CA GLY A 89 1.54 1.27 -16.94
C GLY A 89 1.67 1.20 -15.41
N VAL A 90 1.05 2.16 -14.71
CA VAL A 90 1.03 2.18 -13.25
C VAL A 90 0.25 0.99 -12.69
N ALA A 91 -0.87 0.63 -13.30
CA ALA A 91 -1.65 -0.54 -12.90
C ALA A 91 -0.87 -1.85 -13.08
N ILE A 92 -0.08 -1.98 -14.14
CA ILE A 92 0.83 -3.12 -14.35
C ILE A 92 1.86 -3.20 -13.22
N ILE A 93 2.50 -2.08 -12.87
CA ILE A 93 3.49 -2.05 -11.78
C ILE A 93 2.84 -2.48 -10.46
N PHE A 94 1.70 -1.89 -10.12
CA PHE A 94 0.95 -2.22 -8.91
C PHE A 94 0.58 -3.70 -8.86
N ASN A 95 -0.11 -4.20 -9.89
CA ASN A 95 -0.57 -5.58 -9.94
C ASN A 95 0.59 -6.58 -9.99
N TYR A 96 1.68 -6.26 -10.68
CA TYR A 96 2.87 -7.12 -10.69
C TYR A 96 3.46 -7.28 -9.28
N LEU A 97 3.63 -6.21 -8.54
CA LEU A 97 4.17 -6.24 -7.18
C LEU A 97 3.25 -7.03 -6.24
N VAL A 98 1.94 -6.77 -6.29
CA VAL A 98 0.96 -7.43 -5.42
C VAL A 98 0.81 -8.92 -5.78
N ILE A 99 0.57 -9.24 -7.05
CA ILE A 99 0.31 -10.60 -7.50
C ILE A 99 1.55 -11.49 -7.35
N SER A 100 2.74 -10.98 -7.68
CA SER A 100 3.99 -11.73 -7.47
C SER A 100 4.22 -12.03 -5.98
N THR A 101 3.88 -11.11 -5.09
CA THR A 101 3.95 -11.32 -3.65
C THR A 101 2.92 -12.36 -3.18
N ILE A 102 1.70 -12.32 -3.71
CA ILE A 102 0.67 -13.33 -3.44
C ILE A 102 1.17 -14.72 -3.84
N PHE A 103 1.69 -14.89 -5.05
CA PHE A 103 2.21 -16.17 -5.50
C PHE A 103 3.39 -16.68 -4.67
N LYS A 104 4.16 -15.78 -4.09
CA LYS A 104 5.31 -16.14 -3.25
C LYS A 104 4.92 -16.52 -1.83
N LEU A 105 3.89 -15.90 -1.27
CA LEU A 105 3.56 -16.01 0.15
C LEU A 105 2.27 -16.77 0.44
N SER A 106 1.29 -16.73 -0.45
CA SER A 106 -0.01 -17.33 -0.18
C SER A 106 0.00 -18.85 -0.38
N PRO A 107 -0.55 -19.62 0.57
CA PRO A 107 -0.77 -21.04 0.39
C PRO A 107 -1.82 -21.34 -0.71
N ASN A 108 -2.72 -20.38 -0.98
CA ASN A 108 -3.72 -20.47 -2.04
C ASN A 108 -3.83 -19.15 -2.79
N PRO A 109 -2.97 -18.92 -3.82
CA PRO A 109 -2.97 -17.69 -4.60
C PRO A 109 -4.31 -17.37 -5.27
N LEU A 110 -5.09 -18.38 -5.67
CA LEU A 110 -6.40 -18.19 -6.28
C LEU A 110 -7.36 -17.47 -5.31
N ILE A 111 -7.50 -17.98 -4.09
CA ILE A 111 -8.35 -17.36 -3.07
C ILE A 111 -7.86 -15.95 -2.75
N SER A 112 -6.55 -15.75 -2.63
CA SER A 112 -5.98 -14.43 -2.34
C SER A 112 -6.24 -13.41 -3.45
N ILE A 113 -6.15 -13.81 -4.72
CA ILE A 113 -6.46 -12.92 -5.85
C ILE A 113 -7.97 -12.63 -5.91
N LEU A 114 -8.82 -13.64 -5.70
CA LEU A 114 -10.27 -13.42 -5.61
C LEU A 114 -10.61 -12.46 -4.48
N SER A 115 -9.98 -12.63 -3.31
CA SER A 115 -10.16 -11.70 -2.18
C SER A 115 -9.68 -10.28 -2.54
N LEU A 116 -8.53 -10.14 -3.20
CA LEU A 116 -8.04 -8.84 -3.67
C LEU A 116 -9.07 -8.14 -4.56
N LEU A 117 -9.67 -8.86 -5.51
CA LEU A 117 -10.61 -8.30 -6.48
C LEU A 117 -12.01 -8.04 -5.89
N THR A 118 -12.45 -8.86 -4.93
CA THR A 118 -13.78 -8.74 -4.31
C THR A 118 -13.84 -7.73 -3.18
N PHE A 119 -12.73 -7.57 -2.44
CA PHE A 119 -12.66 -6.50 -1.44
C PHE A 119 -12.41 -5.16 -2.13
N SER A 120 -13.50 -4.46 -2.44
CA SER A 120 -13.49 -3.20 -3.17
C SER A 120 -12.56 -2.14 -2.58
N THR A 121 -12.42 -2.10 -1.26
CA THR A 121 -11.55 -1.16 -0.54
C THR A 121 -10.05 -1.37 -0.82
N ILE A 122 -9.63 -2.56 -1.26
CA ILE A 122 -8.22 -2.84 -1.55
C ILE A 122 -7.92 -2.59 -3.03
N TYR A 123 -8.66 -3.24 -3.92
CA TYR A 123 -8.39 -3.16 -5.36
C TYR A 123 -8.77 -1.80 -5.95
N PHE A 124 -9.96 -1.27 -5.60
CA PHE A 124 -10.42 0.03 -6.11
C PHE A 124 -9.75 1.22 -5.43
N PHE A 125 -9.08 1.04 -4.29
CA PHE A 125 -8.24 2.07 -3.68
C PHE A 125 -7.16 2.57 -4.65
N HIS A 126 -6.61 1.67 -5.47
CA HIS A 126 -5.66 2.02 -6.52
C HIS A 126 -6.22 2.99 -7.57
N PHE A 127 -7.54 3.04 -7.80
CA PHE A 127 -8.14 3.97 -8.75
C PHE A 127 -8.13 5.41 -8.26
N ASN A 128 -8.24 5.62 -6.96
CA ASN A 128 -8.30 6.94 -6.35
C ASN A 128 -6.91 7.44 -5.94
N VAL A 129 -6.16 6.65 -5.21
CA VAL A 129 -4.93 7.09 -4.52
C VAL A 129 -3.72 6.36 -5.10
N ILE A 130 -3.41 6.62 -6.38
CA ILE A 130 -2.36 5.91 -7.13
C ILE A 130 -1.01 5.92 -6.40
N ARG A 131 -0.57 7.06 -5.88
CA ARG A 131 0.73 7.22 -5.23
C ARG A 131 0.85 6.37 -3.96
N ALA A 132 -0.15 6.46 -3.07
CA ALA A 132 -0.17 5.68 -1.84
C ALA A 132 -0.32 4.18 -2.11
N SER A 133 -1.11 3.78 -3.12
CA SER A 133 -1.25 2.38 -3.51
C SER A 133 0.04 1.80 -4.08
N LEU A 134 0.80 2.56 -4.87
CA LEU A 134 2.13 2.14 -5.32
C LEU A 134 3.09 1.97 -4.15
N ALA A 135 3.12 2.92 -3.21
CA ALA A 135 3.94 2.80 -2.00
C ALA A 135 3.59 1.53 -1.21
N LEU A 136 2.28 1.24 -1.06
CA LEU A 136 1.80 0.02 -0.40
C LEU A 136 2.21 -1.24 -1.18
N ALA A 137 2.09 -1.26 -2.50
CA ALA A 137 2.48 -2.41 -3.32
C ALA A 137 3.99 -2.70 -3.22
N VAL A 138 4.82 -1.65 -3.24
CA VAL A 138 6.28 -1.77 -3.01
C VAL A 138 6.57 -2.29 -1.60
N PHE A 139 5.86 -1.79 -0.58
CA PHE A 139 5.99 -2.32 0.77
C PHE A 139 5.60 -3.81 0.84
N LEU A 140 4.47 -4.21 0.27
CA LEU A 140 4.05 -5.62 0.24
C LEU A 140 5.12 -6.51 -0.40
N TYR A 141 5.78 -6.02 -1.45
CA TYR A 141 6.91 -6.71 -2.08
C TYR A 141 8.12 -6.88 -1.15
N SER A 142 8.24 -6.08 -0.08
CA SER A 142 9.28 -6.21 0.94
C SER A 142 9.00 -7.33 1.96
N ILE A 143 7.74 -7.76 2.12
CA ILE A 143 7.32 -8.76 3.14
C ILE A 143 8.15 -10.05 3.11
N PRO A 144 8.43 -10.68 1.95
CA PRO A 144 9.28 -11.87 1.91
C PRO A 144 10.66 -11.64 2.55
N TYR A 145 11.26 -10.48 2.33
CA TYR A 145 12.56 -10.15 2.92
C TYR A 145 12.48 -9.95 4.44
N ILE A 146 11.36 -9.42 4.94
CA ILE A 146 11.11 -9.29 6.38
C ILE A 146 11.02 -10.69 7.02
N LEU A 147 10.24 -11.58 6.40
CA LEU A 147 10.04 -12.97 6.88
C LEU A 147 11.33 -13.78 6.86
N GLU A 148 12.19 -13.55 5.86
CA GLU A 148 13.50 -14.17 5.72
C GLU A 148 14.60 -13.49 6.58
N GLU A 149 14.22 -12.50 7.40
CA GLU A 149 15.13 -11.70 8.25
C GLU A 149 16.23 -10.95 7.46
N LYS A 150 16.04 -10.77 6.16
CA LYS A 150 16.91 -9.99 5.26
C LYS A 150 16.64 -8.50 5.37
N TYR A 151 16.77 -7.94 6.58
CA TYR A 151 16.34 -6.59 6.91
C TYR A 151 16.96 -5.49 6.03
N LYS A 152 18.25 -5.61 5.64
CA LYS A 152 18.86 -4.64 4.71
C LYS A 152 18.10 -4.53 3.40
N LYS A 153 17.73 -5.68 2.79
CA LYS A 153 16.95 -5.69 1.55
C LYS A 153 15.53 -5.16 1.78
N ALA A 154 14.90 -5.53 2.88
CA ALA A 154 13.58 -5.01 3.25
C ALA A 154 13.59 -3.48 3.35
N TYR A 155 14.57 -2.89 4.06
CA TYR A 155 14.68 -1.45 4.20
C TYR A 155 14.97 -0.72 2.88
N ILE A 156 15.77 -1.30 1.98
CA ILE A 156 15.98 -0.73 0.64
C ILE A 156 14.65 -0.66 -0.12
N VAL A 157 13.88 -1.73 -0.12
CA VAL A 157 12.56 -1.77 -0.79
C VAL A 157 11.58 -0.79 -0.12
N ILE A 158 11.58 -0.70 1.21
CA ILE A 158 10.75 0.26 1.93
C ILE A 158 11.18 1.70 1.61
N ALA A 159 12.46 1.99 1.51
CA ALA A 159 12.93 3.31 1.08
C ALA A 159 12.41 3.67 -0.32
N VAL A 160 12.35 2.70 -1.25
CA VAL A 160 11.72 2.92 -2.56
C VAL A 160 10.23 3.23 -2.42
N SER A 161 9.50 2.62 -1.46
CA SER A 161 8.08 2.94 -1.25
C SER A 161 7.86 4.40 -0.84
N VAL A 162 8.77 4.97 -0.05
CA VAL A 162 8.71 6.39 0.37
C VAL A 162 8.83 7.34 -0.82
N LEU A 163 9.57 6.94 -1.87
CA LEU A 163 9.69 7.75 -3.09
C LEU A 163 8.35 7.90 -3.84
N PHE A 164 7.39 6.99 -3.63
CA PHE A 164 6.07 7.08 -4.24
C PHE A 164 5.05 7.78 -3.35
N HIS A 165 5.17 7.64 -2.02
CA HIS A 165 4.31 8.35 -1.09
C HIS A 165 4.92 8.42 0.31
N ILE A 166 4.82 9.61 0.93
CA ILE A 166 5.41 9.87 2.26
C ILE A 166 4.91 8.91 3.36
N SER A 167 3.67 8.41 3.25
CA SER A 167 3.15 7.39 4.18
C SER A 167 3.98 6.10 4.21
N GLY A 168 4.81 5.86 3.17
CA GLY A 168 5.78 4.77 3.14
C GLY A 168 6.76 4.79 4.33
N LEU A 169 6.98 5.95 4.97
CA LEU A 169 7.79 6.06 6.19
C LEU A 169 7.24 5.21 7.35
N LEU A 170 5.92 5.02 7.41
CA LEU A 170 5.30 4.19 8.43
C LEU A 170 5.73 2.73 8.33
N PHE A 171 6.05 2.26 7.13
CA PHE A 171 6.47 0.87 6.89
C PHE A 171 7.87 0.58 7.44
N VAL A 172 8.69 1.61 7.73
CA VAL A 172 10.02 1.46 8.34
C VAL A 172 9.95 0.76 9.70
N PHE A 173 8.85 0.97 10.43
CA PHE A 173 8.65 0.34 11.73
C PHE A 173 8.28 -1.14 11.66
N ILE A 174 7.79 -1.65 10.52
CA ILE A 174 7.31 -3.02 10.39
C ILE A 174 8.42 -4.07 10.57
N PRO A 175 9.61 -3.96 9.93
CA PRO A 175 10.71 -4.91 10.17
C PRO A 175 11.19 -4.90 11.63
N LEU A 176 11.21 -3.72 12.29
CA LEU A 176 11.56 -3.61 13.70
C LEU A 176 10.51 -4.30 14.57
N ALA A 177 9.23 -4.01 14.36
CA ALA A 177 8.15 -4.65 15.07
C ALA A 177 8.19 -6.16 14.90
N TYR A 178 8.38 -6.66 13.68
CA TYR A 178 8.46 -8.09 13.40
C TYR A 178 9.59 -8.78 14.16
N LYS A 179 10.77 -8.16 14.25
CA LYS A 179 11.91 -8.69 15.00
C LYS A 179 11.57 -8.94 16.48
N TYR A 180 10.71 -8.08 17.06
CA TYR A 180 10.32 -8.15 18.48
C TYR A 180 9.04 -8.96 18.72
N ILE A 181 8.10 -8.99 17.78
CA ILE A 181 6.85 -9.77 17.84
C ILE A 181 7.15 -11.23 18.16
N ARG A 182 8.13 -11.81 17.51
CA ARG A 182 8.53 -13.21 17.72
C ARG A 182 9.05 -13.52 19.12
N LYS A 183 9.63 -12.52 19.80
CA LYS A 183 10.31 -12.72 21.09
C LYS A 183 9.49 -12.27 22.27
N LYS A 184 8.69 -11.22 22.13
CA LYS A 184 7.99 -10.57 23.25
C LYS A 184 6.65 -9.94 22.78
N PRO A 185 5.56 -10.72 22.74
CA PRO A 185 4.25 -10.21 22.27
C PRO A 185 3.74 -9.01 23.06
N VAL A 186 4.09 -8.87 24.35
CA VAL A 186 3.74 -7.70 25.18
C VAL A 186 4.39 -6.41 24.63
N LEU A 187 5.64 -6.48 24.15
CA LEU A 187 6.30 -5.32 23.53
C LEU A 187 5.63 -4.90 22.23
N VAL A 188 5.00 -5.83 21.52
CA VAL A 188 4.20 -5.55 20.33
C VAL A 188 2.98 -4.72 20.67
N THR A 189 2.27 -5.11 21.73
CA THR A 189 1.11 -4.35 22.22
C THR A 189 1.52 -2.93 22.63
N LEU A 190 2.62 -2.80 23.37
CA LEU A 190 3.17 -1.50 23.76
C LEU A 190 3.66 -0.69 22.55
N GLY A 191 4.32 -1.33 21.60
CA GLY A 191 4.74 -0.69 20.34
C GLY A 191 3.55 -0.25 19.50
N SER A 192 2.46 -1.02 19.50
CA SER A 192 1.20 -0.65 18.84
C SER A 192 0.58 0.58 19.50
N ILE A 193 0.55 0.64 20.84
CA ILE A 193 0.07 1.81 21.59
C ILE A 193 0.95 3.05 21.31
N ALA A 194 2.29 2.88 21.31
CA ALA A 194 3.20 3.96 20.96
C ALA A 194 3.02 4.44 19.52
N PHE A 195 2.82 3.51 18.56
CA PHE A 195 2.52 3.84 17.17
C PHE A 195 1.20 4.61 17.06
N MET A 196 0.18 4.22 17.81
CA MET A 196 -1.08 4.96 17.90
C MET A 196 -0.86 6.39 18.41
N GLY A 197 -0.04 6.57 19.46
CA GLY A 197 0.32 7.90 19.96
C GLY A 197 1.02 8.76 18.90
N VAL A 198 1.96 8.18 18.14
CA VAL A 198 2.63 8.87 17.03
C VAL A 198 1.65 9.15 15.89
N TYR A 199 0.77 8.24 15.58
CA TYR A 199 -0.26 8.46 14.55
C TYR A 199 -1.25 9.53 14.98
N SER A 200 -1.68 9.53 16.24
CA SER A 200 -2.54 10.58 16.80
C SER A 200 -1.89 11.95 16.75
N ALA A 201 -0.57 12.00 16.95
CA ALA A 201 0.21 13.21 16.78
C ALA A 201 0.56 13.54 15.32
N SER A 202 0.18 12.69 14.36
CA SER A 202 0.61 12.83 12.96
C SER A 202 0.08 14.10 12.31
N SER A 203 -1.13 14.55 12.62
CA SER A 203 -1.67 15.84 12.14
C SER A 203 -0.85 17.01 12.65
N VAL A 204 -0.44 16.99 13.92
CA VAL A 204 0.43 18.01 14.53
C VAL A 204 1.83 17.92 13.95
N ILE A 205 2.37 16.70 13.79
CA ILE A 205 3.71 16.48 13.20
C ILE A 205 3.70 16.90 11.73
N LEU A 206 2.66 16.57 10.96
CA LEU A 206 2.54 16.93 9.55
C LEU A 206 2.34 18.45 9.37
N SER A 207 1.56 19.11 10.23
CA SER A 207 1.44 20.57 10.19
C SER A 207 2.76 21.26 10.55
N PHE A 208 3.50 20.72 11.53
CA PHE A 208 4.82 21.23 11.90
C PHE A 208 5.84 21.04 10.78
N LEU A 209 5.89 19.86 10.16
CA LEU A 209 6.73 19.57 8.99
C LEU A 209 6.31 20.41 7.78
N GLY A 210 5.00 20.60 7.57
CA GLY A 210 4.46 21.45 6.51
C GLY A 210 4.92 22.90 6.64
N ASN A 211 4.96 23.44 7.87
CA ASN A 211 5.48 24.77 8.15
C ASN A 211 6.98 24.88 7.88
N ILE A 212 7.76 23.82 8.18
CA ILE A 212 9.21 23.77 7.87
C ILE A 212 9.47 23.70 6.37
N ILE A 213 8.66 22.90 5.63
CA ILE A 213 8.83 22.65 4.20
C ILE A 213 8.14 23.74 3.35
N GLY A 214 7.35 24.64 3.99
CA GLY A 214 6.64 25.74 3.29
C GLY A 214 5.44 25.26 2.46
N THR A 215 4.83 24.11 2.79
CA THR A 215 3.68 23.58 2.07
C THR A 215 2.40 23.67 2.90
N THR A 216 1.35 24.29 2.35
CA THR A 216 0.01 24.36 2.98
C THR A 216 -0.82 23.09 2.77
N LYS A 217 -0.30 22.09 2.06
CA LYS A 217 -1.01 20.86 1.68
C LYS A 217 -1.51 20.06 2.88
N TYR A 218 -0.78 20.09 4.00
CA TYR A 218 -1.10 19.29 5.17
C TYR A 218 -2.09 19.95 6.13
N SER A 219 -2.30 21.25 6.04
CA SER A 219 -3.33 21.95 6.83
C SER A 219 -4.76 21.67 6.35
N SER A 220 -4.96 21.29 5.08
CA SER A 220 -6.27 20.96 4.52
C SER A 220 -6.74 19.53 4.89
N TYR A 221 -5.86 18.65 5.38
CA TYR A 221 -6.24 17.31 5.84
C TYR A 221 -6.87 17.29 7.24
N SER A 222 -6.85 18.41 7.96
CA SER A 222 -7.48 18.55 9.28
C SER A 222 -8.99 18.88 9.21
N ALA A 223 -9.55 19.10 8.00
CA ALA A 223 -10.96 19.40 7.80
C ALA A 223 -11.75 18.11 7.55
N GLU A 224 -12.58 17.74 8.52
CA GLU A 224 -13.74 16.85 8.48
C GLU A 224 -13.71 15.68 7.47
N SER A 225 -13.09 14.58 7.84
CA SER A 225 -13.37 13.32 7.20
C SER A 225 -14.52 12.63 7.96
N ASN A 226 -15.76 12.75 7.46
CA ASN A 226 -16.86 11.86 7.84
C ASN A 226 -16.57 10.44 7.32
N ILE A 227 -15.58 9.78 7.92
CA ILE A 227 -15.18 8.42 7.56
C ILE A 227 -16.21 7.48 8.18
N GLY A 228 -17.02 6.86 7.34
CA GLY A 228 -18.15 6.04 7.77
C GLY A 228 -17.78 4.90 8.72
N GLY A 229 -18.53 4.73 9.80
CA GLY A 229 -18.36 3.69 10.82
C GLY A 229 -18.33 2.25 10.29
N GLY A 230 -18.77 2.02 9.04
CA GLY A 230 -18.72 0.72 8.39
C GLY A 230 -17.29 0.18 8.22
N PHE A 231 -16.34 1.03 7.88
CA PHE A 231 -14.93 0.61 7.76
C PHE A 231 -14.35 0.18 9.11
N PHE A 232 -14.60 0.95 10.16
CA PHE A 232 -14.20 0.57 11.52
C PHE A 232 -14.74 -0.80 11.90
N ALA A 233 -16.05 -1.04 11.71
CA ALA A 233 -16.66 -2.32 12.05
C ALA A 233 -16.02 -3.49 11.31
N ILE A 234 -15.73 -3.35 10.00
CA ILE A 234 -15.06 -4.38 9.20
C ILE A 234 -13.67 -4.68 9.75
N TYR A 235 -12.82 -3.67 9.96
CA TYR A 235 -11.46 -3.87 10.46
C TYR A 235 -11.44 -4.41 11.88
N PHE A 236 -12.39 -4.00 12.73
CA PHE A 236 -12.54 -4.51 14.09
C PHE A 236 -12.91 -6.00 14.10
N ILE A 237 -13.88 -6.41 13.29
CA ILE A 237 -14.27 -7.83 13.14
C ILE A 237 -13.10 -8.65 12.62
N LEU A 238 -12.39 -8.16 11.59
CA LEU A 238 -11.21 -8.83 11.05
C LEU A 238 -10.11 -8.98 12.10
N ALA A 239 -9.89 -7.95 12.94
CA ALA A 239 -8.92 -8.02 14.03
C ALA A 239 -9.31 -9.06 15.07
N LEU A 240 -10.58 -9.10 15.50
CA LEU A 240 -11.08 -10.13 16.44
C LEU A 240 -10.90 -11.55 15.87
N LEU A 241 -11.30 -11.78 14.62
CA LEU A 241 -11.15 -13.08 13.97
C LEU A 241 -9.68 -13.47 13.83
N SER A 242 -8.80 -12.52 13.53
CA SER A 242 -7.37 -12.74 13.41
C SER A 242 -6.74 -13.12 14.76
N VAL A 243 -7.11 -12.40 15.84
CA VAL A 243 -6.64 -12.74 17.20
C VAL A 243 -7.18 -14.11 17.63
N PHE A 244 -8.46 -14.40 17.35
CA PHE A 244 -9.06 -15.70 17.65
C PHE A 244 -8.33 -16.85 16.94
N SER A 245 -7.85 -16.64 15.72
CA SER A 245 -7.07 -17.63 14.97
C SER A 245 -5.78 -18.06 15.71
N LEU A 246 -5.23 -17.20 16.59
CA LEU A 246 -4.04 -17.48 17.38
C LEU A 246 -4.27 -18.51 18.51
N ILE A 247 -5.51 -18.93 18.75
CA ILE A 247 -5.80 -20.08 19.63
C ILE A 247 -5.18 -21.35 19.03
N ASN A 248 -5.15 -21.45 17.72
CA ASN A 248 -4.52 -22.59 17.04
C ASN A 248 -2.98 -22.49 17.14
N LYS A 249 -2.34 -23.53 17.70
CA LYS A 249 -0.88 -23.61 17.86
C LYS A 249 -0.14 -23.46 16.53
N ARG A 250 -0.61 -24.12 15.47
CA ARG A 250 0.01 -24.02 14.13
C ARG A 250 -0.03 -22.60 13.57
N ALA A 251 -1.11 -21.87 13.82
CA ALA A 251 -1.23 -20.47 13.42
C ALA A 251 -0.22 -19.57 14.17
N ARG A 252 -0.02 -19.80 15.47
CA ARG A 252 0.97 -19.08 16.27
C ARG A 252 2.42 -19.33 15.86
N GLU A 253 2.71 -20.52 15.36
CA GLU A 253 4.06 -20.90 14.89
C GLU A 253 4.35 -20.39 13.46
N ASN A 254 3.33 -19.93 12.73
CA ASN A 254 3.49 -19.40 11.38
C ASN A 254 3.84 -17.92 11.41
N ASN A 255 5.05 -17.58 11.01
CA ASN A 255 5.59 -16.23 11.01
C ASN A 255 4.80 -15.26 10.11
N LEU A 256 4.35 -15.71 8.93
CA LEU A 256 3.52 -14.90 8.03
C LEU A 256 2.17 -14.61 8.69
N HIS A 257 1.55 -15.62 9.28
CA HIS A 257 0.26 -15.46 9.96
C HIS A 257 0.36 -14.45 11.12
N LEU A 258 1.39 -14.55 11.96
CA LEU A 258 1.65 -13.59 13.03
C LEU A 258 1.81 -12.15 12.50
N LEU A 259 2.57 -11.98 11.42
CA LEU A 259 2.73 -10.67 10.79
C LEU A 259 1.41 -10.13 10.26
N CYS A 260 0.59 -10.96 9.59
CA CYS A 260 -0.73 -10.58 9.11
C CYS A 260 -1.67 -10.17 10.25
N VAL A 261 -1.73 -10.96 11.32
CA VAL A 261 -2.54 -10.61 12.51
C VAL A 261 -2.13 -9.27 13.08
N TYR A 262 -0.82 -9.04 13.20
CA TYR A 262 -0.29 -7.75 13.67
C TYR A 262 -0.75 -6.59 12.77
N LEU A 263 -0.57 -6.71 11.46
CA LEU A 263 -0.96 -5.64 10.51
C LEU A 263 -2.47 -5.35 10.55
N ILE A 264 -3.31 -6.39 10.68
CA ILE A 264 -4.77 -6.23 10.79
C ILE A 264 -5.13 -5.53 12.09
N CYS A 265 -4.53 -5.93 13.23
CA CYS A 265 -4.76 -5.27 14.51
C CYS A 265 -4.34 -3.80 14.47
N MET A 266 -3.20 -3.49 13.85
CA MET A 266 -2.74 -2.11 13.66
C MET A 266 -3.72 -1.29 12.83
N SER A 267 -4.26 -1.85 11.75
CA SER A 267 -5.27 -1.19 10.93
C SER A 267 -6.55 -0.90 11.71
N ALA A 268 -7.04 -1.88 12.50
CA ALA A 268 -8.23 -1.70 13.34
C ALA A 268 -8.04 -0.61 14.39
N LEU A 269 -6.86 -0.57 15.03
CA LEU A 269 -6.51 0.46 16.01
C LEU A 269 -6.43 1.85 15.37
N THR A 270 -5.87 1.95 14.17
CA THR A 270 -5.81 3.20 13.40
C THR A 270 -7.23 3.74 13.14
N TRP A 271 -8.14 2.88 12.67
CA TRP A 271 -9.54 3.27 12.45
C TRP A 271 -10.27 3.64 13.73
N PHE A 272 -9.99 2.96 14.85
CA PHE A 272 -10.52 3.31 16.15
C PHE A 272 -10.12 4.74 16.55
N CYS A 273 -8.84 5.09 16.39
CA CYS A 273 -8.36 6.43 16.70
C CYS A 273 -9.05 7.50 15.85
N ILE A 274 -9.16 7.27 14.54
CA ILE A 274 -9.83 8.21 13.63
C ILE A 274 -11.28 8.45 14.06
N MET A 275 -12.03 7.39 14.41
CA MET A 275 -13.43 7.52 14.73
C MET A 275 -13.73 8.11 16.11
N PHE A 276 -12.98 7.70 17.13
CA PHE A 276 -13.32 8.01 18.53
C PHE A 276 -12.50 9.15 19.11
N LEU A 277 -11.35 9.45 18.54
CA LEU A 277 -10.48 10.52 19.04
C LEU A 277 -10.50 11.76 18.14
N GLY A 278 -11.23 11.73 17.02
CA GLY A 278 -11.38 12.88 16.12
C GLY A 278 -10.08 13.26 15.40
N LEU A 279 -9.25 12.26 15.08
CA LEU A 279 -7.89 12.44 14.54
C LEU A 279 -7.85 12.31 13.03
#